data_71de64f44fe304c499c9b219b6b561da
#
_entry.id   71de64f44fe304c499c9b219b6b561da
#
_cell.length_a   1.000
_cell.length_b   1.000
_cell.length_c   1.000
_cell.angle_alpha   90.00
_cell.angle_beta   90.00
_cell.angle_gamma   90.00
#
_symmetry.space_group_name_H-M   'P 1'
#
loop_
_entity.id
_entity.type
_entity.pdbx_description
1 polymer ?
#
loop_
_entity_poly.entity_id
_entity_poly.type
_entity_poly.pdbx_seq_one_letter_code
_entity_poly.pdbx_strand_id
1 'polypeptide(L)'
;MAIKRAAFNPAVRAETDLHDCALRLARVQDGHQRFGLFVRLSALQAGLRREHHLRLAAAVFDPILRRFEAQLFGLSNGDLMLITKDVPVLELDNLTAKLRGMFADDPMVYSTGQDGIGFATMFDIRRSPSDFLGLCETILADALARHQTIPSPAKKTSGRTDDSSRLTAQSLASICEGL
;
A
#
# COMPACT_ATOMS: atom_id res chain seq x y z
N MET A 1 -16.79 11.28 -15.10
CA MET A 1 -16.44 9.98 -14.50
C MET A 1 -15.46 10.20 -13.36
N ALA A 2 -15.80 9.80 -12.14
CA ALA A 2 -14.97 10.09 -10.96
C ALA A 2 -13.79 9.10 -10.93
N ILE A 3 -12.57 9.62 -11.06
CA ILE A 3 -11.33 8.86 -10.88
C ILE A 3 -11.22 8.57 -9.38
N LYS A 4 -11.56 7.34 -8.96
CA LYS A 4 -11.29 6.88 -7.59
C LYS A 4 -9.78 6.67 -7.47
N ARG A 5 -9.06 7.71 -7.06
CA ARG A 5 -7.73 7.53 -6.48
C ARG A 5 -7.93 6.72 -5.19
N ALA A 6 -7.39 5.51 -5.14
CA ALA A 6 -7.23 4.83 -3.87
C ALA A 6 -6.30 5.70 -3.02
N ALA A 7 -6.83 6.31 -1.97
CA ALA A 7 -6.02 7.00 -0.99
C ALA A 7 -5.02 5.99 -0.42
N PHE A 8 -3.77 6.42 -0.20
CA PHE A 8 -2.80 5.68 0.61
C PHE A 8 -3.40 5.52 2.03
N ASN A 9 -4.21 4.50 2.19
CA ASN A 9 -4.83 4.19 3.48
C ASN A 9 -4.14 2.92 4.01
N PRO A 10 -3.54 2.94 5.21
CA PRO A 10 -2.84 1.79 5.80
C PRO A 10 -3.76 0.63 6.18
N ALA A 11 -5.05 0.70 5.87
CA ALA A 11 -5.99 -0.37 6.15
C ALA A 11 -6.02 -1.39 4.99
N VAL A 12 -6.21 -2.67 5.29
CA VAL A 12 -6.38 -3.83 4.39
C VAL A 12 -7.50 -3.65 3.33
N ARG A 13 -8.17 -2.50 3.34
CA ARG A 13 -9.29 -2.16 2.47
C ARG A 13 -8.91 -2.13 0.98
N ALA A 14 -7.70 -1.63 0.66
CA ALA A 14 -7.27 -1.55 -0.74
C ALA A 14 -7.04 -2.94 -1.34
N GLU A 15 -6.49 -3.86 -0.56
CA GLU A 15 -6.28 -5.25 -0.96
C GLU A 15 -7.61 -6.00 -1.10
N THR A 16 -8.57 -5.73 -0.22
CA THR A 16 -9.93 -6.28 -0.33
C THR A 16 -10.63 -5.76 -1.60
N ASP A 17 -10.59 -4.45 -1.83
CA ASP A 17 -11.18 -3.83 -3.03
C ASP A 17 -10.52 -4.35 -4.31
N LEU A 18 -9.19 -4.59 -4.30
CA LEU A 18 -8.44 -5.20 -5.40
C LEU A 18 -8.88 -6.64 -5.65
N HIS A 19 -8.97 -7.45 -4.61
CA HIS A 19 -9.41 -8.84 -4.69
C HIS A 19 -10.84 -8.95 -5.23
N ASP A 20 -11.76 -8.13 -4.75
CA ASP A 20 -13.14 -8.06 -5.26
C ASP A 20 -13.20 -7.63 -6.73
N CYS A 21 -12.30 -6.72 -7.13
CA CYS A 21 -12.15 -6.34 -8.53
C CYS A 21 -11.66 -7.52 -9.37
N ALA A 22 -10.64 -8.26 -8.92
CA ALA A 22 -10.10 -9.43 -9.60
C ALA A 22 -11.15 -10.54 -9.76
N LEU A 23 -11.95 -10.82 -8.73
CA LEU A 23 -13.06 -11.77 -8.79
C LEU A 23 -14.11 -11.38 -9.85
N ARG A 24 -14.42 -10.10 -9.96
CA ARG A 24 -15.36 -9.60 -11.00
C ARG A 24 -14.75 -9.76 -12.39
N LEU A 25 -13.47 -9.39 -12.56
CA LEU A 25 -12.78 -9.48 -13.84
C LEU A 25 -12.62 -10.92 -14.32
N ALA A 26 -12.40 -11.87 -13.44
CA ALA A 26 -12.32 -13.30 -13.77
C ALA A 26 -13.62 -13.85 -14.40
N ARG A 27 -14.77 -13.21 -14.13
CA ARG A 27 -16.09 -13.61 -14.67
C ARG A 27 -16.52 -12.86 -15.92
N VAL A 28 -15.83 -11.76 -16.24
CA VAL A 28 -16.19 -10.89 -17.38
C VAL A 28 -15.62 -11.45 -18.68
N GLN A 29 -16.48 -11.66 -19.68
CA GLN A 29 -16.12 -12.11 -21.03
C GLN A 29 -16.64 -11.11 -22.07
N ASP A 30 -16.28 -9.83 -21.95
CA ASP A 30 -16.78 -8.75 -22.79
C ASP A 30 -15.89 -8.43 -24.00
N GLY A 31 -14.83 -9.21 -24.22
CA GLY A 31 -13.92 -9.04 -25.36
C GLY A 31 -12.89 -7.92 -25.21
N HIS A 32 -12.97 -7.09 -24.16
CA HIS A 32 -12.01 -6.00 -23.93
C HIS A 32 -10.66 -6.54 -23.44
N GLN A 33 -9.59 -5.89 -23.90
CA GLN A 33 -8.24 -6.19 -23.41
C GLN A 33 -8.04 -5.54 -22.04
N ARG A 34 -7.60 -6.35 -21.07
CA ARG A 34 -7.32 -5.86 -19.70
C ARG A 34 -5.95 -6.30 -19.25
N PHE A 35 -5.22 -5.33 -18.68
CA PHE A 35 -3.92 -5.58 -18.09
C PHE A 35 -3.91 -5.19 -16.62
N GLY A 36 -3.22 -6.02 -15.81
CA GLY A 36 -2.77 -5.67 -14.46
C GLY A 36 -1.29 -5.35 -14.49
N LEU A 37 -0.87 -4.19 -14.00
CA LEU A 37 0.54 -3.86 -13.81
C LEU A 37 0.82 -3.76 -12.31
N PHE A 38 1.56 -4.75 -11.80
CA PHE A 38 1.99 -4.80 -10.41
C PHE A 38 3.38 -4.19 -10.25
N VAL A 39 3.53 -3.23 -9.33
CA VAL A 39 4.80 -2.54 -9.07
C VAL A 39 5.17 -2.71 -7.60
N ARG A 40 6.29 -3.40 -7.34
CA ARG A 40 6.79 -3.79 -6.02
C ARG A 40 7.72 -2.72 -5.44
N LEU A 41 7.14 -1.63 -4.95
CA LEU A 41 7.91 -0.58 -4.28
C LEU A 41 8.40 -1.03 -2.89
N SER A 42 7.72 -1.99 -2.27
CA SER A 42 8.13 -2.58 -0.98
C SER A 42 9.44 -3.35 -1.06
N ALA A 43 9.83 -3.82 -2.24
CA ALA A 43 11.07 -4.55 -2.48
C ALA A 43 12.31 -3.64 -2.63
N LEU A 44 12.10 -2.33 -2.85
CA LEU A 44 13.20 -1.35 -2.96
C LEU A 44 13.92 -1.16 -1.62
N GLN A 45 15.16 -0.67 -1.69
CA GLN A 45 15.93 -0.29 -0.50
C GLN A 45 15.19 0.77 0.33
N ALA A 46 15.39 0.74 1.66
CA ALA A 46 14.67 1.60 2.61
C ALA A 46 14.80 3.11 2.29
N GLY A 47 15.94 3.55 1.76
CA GLY A 47 16.18 4.93 1.34
C GLY A 47 15.24 5.41 0.22
N LEU A 48 14.79 4.49 -0.65
CA LEU A 48 13.92 4.77 -1.80
C LEU A 48 12.43 4.51 -1.51
N ARG A 49 12.08 4.02 -0.30
CA ARG A 49 10.69 3.79 0.14
C ARG A 49 10.09 4.94 0.94
N ARG A 50 10.67 6.13 0.89
CA ARG A 50 10.13 7.30 1.57
C ARG A 50 8.82 7.76 0.94
N GLU A 51 7.95 8.37 1.72
CA GLU A 51 6.60 8.77 1.30
C GLU A 51 6.60 9.62 0.01
N HIS A 52 7.57 10.51 -0.15
CA HIS A 52 7.68 11.34 -1.35
C HIS A 52 7.99 10.51 -2.61
N HIS A 53 8.85 9.46 -2.51
CA HIS A 53 9.12 8.55 -3.63
C HIS A 53 7.87 7.76 -4.02
N LEU A 54 7.12 7.26 -3.02
CA LEU A 54 5.86 6.55 -3.27
C LEU A 54 4.82 7.45 -3.95
N ARG A 55 4.73 8.73 -3.53
CA ARG A 55 3.84 9.71 -4.17
C ARG A 55 4.27 10.02 -5.61
N LEU A 56 5.56 10.19 -5.85
CA LEU A 56 6.10 10.42 -7.20
C LEU A 56 5.83 9.21 -8.10
N ALA A 57 6.08 7.98 -7.60
CA ALA A 57 5.77 6.76 -8.34
C ALA A 57 4.27 6.68 -8.69
N ALA A 58 3.38 6.98 -7.74
CA ALA A 58 1.94 7.01 -7.99
C ALA A 58 1.55 8.09 -9.03
N ALA A 59 2.22 9.25 -9.06
CA ALA A 59 1.95 10.31 -10.02
C ALA A 59 2.30 9.94 -11.47
N VAL A 60 3.22 8.98 -11.68
CA VAL A 60 3.57 8.49 -13.03
C VAL A 60 2.36 7.88 -13.74
N PHE A 61 1.37 7.36 -12.99
CA PHE A 61 0.14 6.77 -13.53
C PHE A 61 -0.92 7.79 -13.95
N ASP A 62 -0.81 9.06 -13.52
CA ASP A 62 -1.83 10.10 -13.80
C ASP A 62 -2.21 10.24 -15.29
N PRO A 63 -1.28 10.18 -16.27
CA PRO A 63 -1.65 10.27 -17.68
C PRO A 63 -2.56 9.13 -18.13
N ILE A 64 -2.30 7.91 -17.69
CA ILE A 64 -3.12 6.73 -18.03
C ILE A 64 -4.48 6.84 -17.35
N LEU A 65 -4.52 7.19 -16.05
CA LEU A 65 -5.76 7.34 -15.30
C LEU A 65 -6.69 8.43 -15.84
N ARG A 66 -6.14 9.44 -16.54
CA ARG A 66 -6.92 10.52 -17.15
C ARG A 66 -7.42 10.18 -18.55
N ARG A 67 -6.65 9.40 -19.32
CA ARG A 67 -6.92 9.13 -20.74
C ARG A 67 -7.71 7.87 -21.00
N PHE A 68 -7.60 6.90 -20.09
CA PHE A 68 -8.15 5.55 -20.28
C PHE A 68 -9.02 5.13 -19.10
N GLU A 69 -9.81 4.08 -19.31
CA GLU A 69 -10.51 3.41 -18.22
C GLU A 69 -9.50 2.57 -17.44
N ALA A 70 -9.04 3.13 -16.32
CA ALA A 70 -8.01 2.51 -15.48
C ALA A 70 -8.26 2.81 -13.99
N GLN A 71 -7.79 1.91 -13.13
CA GLN A 71 -7.89 2.02 -11.68
C GLN A 71 -6.54 1.68 -11.04
N LEU A 72 -6.06 2.58 -10.16
CA LEU A 72 -4.83 2.38 -9.40
C LEU A 72 -5.18 2.05 -7.94
N PHE A 73 -4.61 0.96 -7.44
CA PHE A 73 -4.68 0.54 -6.05
C PHE A 73 -3.33 0.77 -5.38
N GLY A 74 -3.31 1.55 -4.29
CA GLY A 74 -2.15 1.67 -3.42
C GLY A 74 -2.28 0.71 -2.25
N LEU A 75 -1.39 -0.26 -2.17
CA LEU A 75 -1.43 -1.34 -1.19
C LEU A 75 -0.83 -0.90 0.16
N SER A 76 -1.21 -1.57 1.23
CA SER A 76 -0.79 -1.24 2.59
C SER A 76 0.72 -1.34 2.84
N ASN A 77 1.43 -2.14 2.03
CA ASN A 77 2.90 -2.25 2.04
C ASN A 77 3.61 -1.21 1.17
N GLY A 78 2.85 -0.32 0.50
CA GLY A 78 3.37 0.68 -0.42
C GLY A 78 3.47 0.24 -1.88
N ASP A 79 3.18 -1.02 -2.21
CA ASP A 79 3.12 -1.49 -3.58
C ASP A 79 1.93 -0.88 -4.34
N LEU A 80 2.01 -0.91 -5.66
CA LEU A 80 0.97 -0.36 -6.53
C LEU A 80 0.46 -1.44 -7.48
N MET A 81 -0.85 -1.48 -7.68
CA MET A 81 -1.50 -2.29 -8.71
C MET A 81 -2.35 -1.39 -9.60
N LEU A 82 -2.02 -1.32 -10.88
CA LEU A 82 -2.83 -0.65 -11.90
C LEU A 82 -3.63 -1.72 -12.66
N ILE A 83 -4.93 -1.53 -12.77
CA ILE A 83 -5.79 -2.31 -13.66
C ILE A 83 -6.26 -1.39 -14.79
N THR A 84 -6.15 -1.85 -16.03
CA THR A 84 -6.48 -1.07 -17.22
C THR A 84 -7.43 -1.83 -18.12
N LYS A 85 -8.16 -1.06 -18.95
CA LYS A 85 -9.02 -1.57 -20.02
C LYS A 85 -8.68 -0.86 -21.32
N ASP A 86 -8.42 -1.65 -22.37
CA ASP A 86 -8.12 -1.20 -23.74
C ASP A 86 -6.96 -0.17 -23.83
N VAL A 87 -5.99 -0.27 -22.93
CA VAL A 87 -4.77 0.54 -22.95
C VAL A 87 -3.75 -0.14 -23.86
N PRO A 88 -3.12 0.57 -24.82
CA PRO A 88 -2.06 0.01 -25.64
C PRO A 88 -0.88 -0.46 -24.77
N VAL A 89 -0.33 -1.65 -25.09
CA VAL A 89 0.82 -2.23 -24.35
C VAL A 89 2.00 -1.25 -24.32
N LEU A 90 2.24 -0.53 -25.41
CA LEU A 90 3.31 0.47 -25.50
C LEU A 90 3.20 1.58 -24.42
N GLU A 91 1.99 2.00 -24.08
CA GLU A 91 1.78 2.99 -22.98
C GLU A 91 2.17 2.40 -21.63
N LEU A 92 1.88 1.12 -21.39
CA LEU A 92 2.26 0.41 -20.16
C LEU A 92 3.78 0.15 -20.10
N ASP A 93 4.40 -0.17 -21.22
CA ASP A 93 5.86 -0.33 -21.33
C ASP A 93 6.58 1.00 -21.06
N ASN A 94 6.10 2.10 -21.64
CA ASN A 94 6.63 3.45 -21.40
C ASN A 94 6.49 3.86 -19.93
N LEU A 95 5.36 3.53 -19.30
CA LEU A 95 5.14 3.77 -17.88
C LEU A 95 6.10 2.96 -17.01
N THR A 96 6.26 1.67 -17.34
CA THR A 96 7.21 0.77 -16.66
C THR A 96 8.65 1.28 -16.80
N ALA A 97 9.04 1.74 -17.99
CA ALA A 97 10.37 2.31 -18.23
C ALA A 97 10.61 3.59 -17.40
N LYS A 98 9.61 4.46 -17.29
CA LYS A 98 9.69 5.66 -16.42
C LYS A 98 9.86 5.28 -14.95
N LEU A 99 9.09 4.30 -14.46
CA LEU A 99 9.22 3.82 -13.08
C LEU A 99 10.62 3.23 -12.82
N ARG A 100 11.14 2.41 -13.74
CA ARG A 100 12.50 1.88 -13.64
C ARG A 100 13.54 2.99 -13.65
N GLY A 101 13.38 4.01 -14.49
CA GLY A 101 14.29 5.17 -14.52
C GLY A 101 14.31 5.96 -13.21
N MET A 102 13.17 6.07 -12.51
CA MET A 102 13.10 6.76 -11.21
C MET A 102 13.88 6.05 -10.10
N PHE A 103 14.01 4.73 -10.19
CA PHE A 103 14.65 3.88 -9.18
C PHE A 103 15.86 3.13 -9.74
N ALA A 104 16.52 3.69 -10.77
CA ALA A 104 17.60 3.04 -11.51
C ALA A 104 18.82 2.67 -10.63
N ASP A 105 18.99 3.37 -9.51
CA ASP A 105 20.07 3.11 -8.54
C ASP A 105 19.83 1.86 -7.69
N ASP A 106 18.61 1.28 -7.71
CA ASP A 106 18.29 0.07 -6.97
C ASP A 106 18.43 -1.17 -7.86
N PRO A 107 19.31 -2.14 -7.50
CA PRO A 107 19.49 -3.38 -8.27
C PRO A 107 18.19 -4.19 -8.44
N MET A 108 17.23 -4.06 -7.49
CA MET A 108 15.96 -4.77 -7.54
C MET A 108 15.12 -4.42 -8.78
N VAL A 109 15.31 -3.22 -9.32
CA VAL A 109 14.59 -2.75 -10.52
C VAL A 109 14.87 -3.61 -11.76
N TYR A 110 16.06 -4.22 -11.82
CA TYR A 110 16.52 -5.04 -12.93
C TYR A 110 16.52 -6.54 -12.63
N SER A 111 16.20 -6.92 -11.39
CA SER A 111 16.14 -8.32 -10.97
C SER A 111 14.72 -8.87 -11.02
N THR A 112 14.63 -10.18 -11.24
CA THR A 112 13.40 -10.94 -11.03
C THR A 112 13.47 -11.55 -9.64
N GLY A 113 12.43 -11.38 -8.83
CA GLY A 113 12.33 -11.99 -7.51
C GLY A 113 12.35 -13.52 -7.57
N GLN A 114 12.57 -14.18 -6.43
CA GLN A 114 12.56 -15.66 -6.32
C GLN A 114 11.18 -16.26 -6.68
N ASP A 115 10.13 -15.46 -6.55
CA ASP A 115 8.74 -15.77 -6.92
C ASP A 115 8.44 -15.56 -8.41
N GLY A 116 9.44 -15.23 -9.23
CA GLY A 116 9.27 -14.91 -10.64
C GLY A 116 8.67 -13.52 -10.90
N ILE A 117 8.34 -12.76 -9.85
CA ILE A 117 7.75 -11.42 -9.94
C ILE A 117 8.87 -10.39 -9.83
N GLY A 118 9.09 -9.61 -10.90
CA GLY A 118 10.05 -8.52 -10.93
C GLY A 118 9.56 -7.25 -10.23
N PHE A 119 10.36 -6.18 -10.33
CA PHE A 119 9.99 -4.85 -9.83
C PHE A 119 8.65 -4.34 -10.43
N ALA A 120 8.46 -4.55 -11.72
CA ALA A 120 7.21 -4.25 -12.42
C ALA A 120 6.85 -5.44 -13.31
N THR A 121 5.69 -6.06 -13.04
CA THR A 121 5.21 -7.25 -13.73
C THR A 121 3.83 -6.98 -14.31
N MET A 122 3.68 -7.27 -15.60
CA MET A 122 2.42 -7.10 -16.33
C MET A 122 1.69 -8.45 -16.46
N PHE A 123 0.40 -8.44 -16.20
CA PHE A 123 -0.52 -9.58 -16.32
C PHE A 123 -1.56 -9.29 -17.40
N ASP A 124 -1.69 -10.19 -18.36
CA ASP A 124 -2.83 -10.17 -19.30
C ASP A 124 -4.02 -10.86 -18.62
N ILE A 125 -4.91 -10.05 -18.03
CA ILE A 125 -6.05 -10.54 -17.24
C ILE A 125 -7.02 -11.35 -18.11
N ARG A 126 -7.14 -11.00 -19.38
CA ARG A 126 -8.01 -11.73 -20.31
C ARG A 126 -7.47 -13.11 -20.62
N ARG A 127 -6.13 -13.23 -20.78
CA ARG A 127 -5.47 -14.48 -21.17
C ARG A 127 -5.29 -15.42 -19.98
N SER A 128 -4.97 -14.88 -18.81
CA SER A 128 -4.68 -15.65 -17.60
C SER A 128 -5.39 -15.03 -16.39
N PRO A 129 -6.73 -15.06 -16.31
CA PRO A 129 -7.48 -14.47 -15.20
C PRO A 129 -7.20 -15.16 -13.87
N SER A 130 -6.93 -16.48 -13.88
CA SER A 130 -6.59 -17.26 -12.69
C SER A 130 -5.26 -16.86 -12.07
N ASP A 131 -4.24 -16.57 -12.89
CA ASP A 131 -2.92 -16.17 -12.39
C ASP A 131 -2.99 -14.79 -11.73
N PHE A 132 -3.75 -13.88 -12.35
CA PHE A 132 -4.00 -12.55 -11.77
C PHE A 132 -4.80 -12.65 -10.46
N LEU A 133 -5.83 -13.48 -10.40
CA LEU A 133 -6.62 -13.71 -9.19
C LEU A 133 -5.75 -14.31 -8.07
N GLY A 134 -4.95 -15.34 -8.37
CA GLY A 134 -4.03 -15.95 -7.40
C GLY A 134 -3.02 -14.96 -6.82
N LEU A 135 -2.50 -14.02 -7.63
CA LEU A 135 -1.69 -12.92 -7.13
C LEU A 135 -2.47 -12.01 -6.16
N CYS A 136 -3.69 -11.63 -6.50
CA CYS A 136 -4.52 -10.77 -5.65
C CYS A 136 -4.89 -11.46 -4.32
N GLU A 137 -5.14 -12.78 -4.33
CA GLU A 137 -5.35 -13.59 -3.14
C GLU A 137 -4.11 -13.61 -2.23
N THR A 138 -2.93 -13.78 -2.81
CA THR A 138 -1.65 -13.73 -2.09
C THR A 138 -1.42 -12.36 -1.45
N ILE A 139 -1.63 -11.29 -2.20
CA ILE A 139 -1.51 -9.90 -1.71
C ILE A 139 -2.44 -9.66 -0.52
N LEU A 140 -3.69 -10.13 -0.60
CA LEU A 140 -4.67 -9.99 0.49
C LEU A 140 -4.27 -10.81 1.72
N ALA A 141 -3.84 -12.06 1.53
CA ALA A 141 -3.39 -12.93 2.62
C ALA A 141 -2.20 -12.33 3.37
N ASP A 142 -1.20 -11.82 2.65
CA ASP A 142 -0.03 -11.16 3.22
C ASP A 142 -0.40 -9.89 4.00
N ALA A 143 -1.35 -9.10 3.49
CA ALA A 143 -1.84 -7.91 4.17
C ALA A 143 -2.54 -8.27 5.49
N LEU A 144 -3.40 -9.29 5.49
CA LEU A 144 -4.08 -9.79 6.68
C LEU A 144 -3.07 -10.32 7.72
N ALA A 145 -2.06 -11.08 7.30
CA ALA A 145 -1.02 -11.59 8.19
C ALA A 145 -0.23 -10.45 8.86
N ARG A 146 0.14 -9.39 8.11
CA ARG A 146 0.81 -8.21 8.66
C ARG A 146 -0.05 -7.49 9.70
N HIS A 147 -1.35 -7.38 9.48
CA HIS A 147 -2.27 -6.74 10.43
C HIS A 147 -2.47 -7.52 11.72
N GLN A 148 -2.45 -8.85 11.67
CA GLN A 148 -2.57 -9.70 12.86
C GLN A 148 -1.32 -9.65 13.73
N THR A 149 -0.15 -9.32 13.17
CA THR A 149 1.14 -9.28 13.87
C THR A 149 1.37 -7.94 14.61
N ILE A 150 0.58 -6.89 14.33
CA ILE A 150 0.66 -5.62 15.06
C ILE A 150 -0.15 -5.77 16.37
N PRO A 151 0.49 -5.85 17.58
CA PRO A 151 -0.25 -5.86 18.82
C PRO A 151 -1.04 -4.55 18.94
N SER A 152 -2.34 -4.68 19.13
CA SER A 152 -3.23 -3.54 19.42
C SER A 152 -2.64 -2.73 20.57
N PRO A 153 -2.46 -1.40 20.45
CA PRO A 153 -2.00 -0.59 21.55
C PRO A 153 -2.97 -0.77 22.70
N ALA A 154 -2.50 -1.38 23.80
CA ALA A 154 -3.27 -1.59 25.00
C ALA A 154 -3.96 -0.27 25.37
N LYS A 155 -5.30 -0.26 25.45
CA LYS A 155 -6.07 0.81 26.05
C LYS A 155 -5.44 1.09 27.40
N LYS A 156 -4.78 2.24 27.55
CA LYS A 156 -4.48 2.78 28.86
C LYS A 156 -5.81 3.06 29.53
N THR A 157 -6.25 2.12 30.34
CA THR A 157 -7.28 2.36 31.36
C THR A 157 -6.71 3.43 32.27
N SER A 158 -7.18 4.65 32.11
CA SER A 158 -7.01 5.68 33.09
C SER A 158 -7.76 5.25 34.35
N GLY A 159 -7.06 4.56 35.23
CA GLY A 159 -7.48 4.39 36.60
C GLY A 159 -7.49 5.77 37.28
N ARG A 160 -8.66 6.39 37.27
CA ARG A 160 -8.98 7.53 38.10
C ARG A 160 -9.09 7.00 39.51
N THR A 161 -8.01 7.06 40.28
CA THR A 161 -8.06 6.98 41.73
C THR A 161 -8.21 8.41 42.27
N ASP A 162 -9.45 8.75 42.63
CA ASP A 162 -9.75 9.77 43.62
C ASP A 162 -9.03 9.37 44.91
N ASP A 163 -8.01 10.11 45.30
CA ASP A 163 -7.57 10.19 46.68
C ASP A 163 -7.44 11.68 47.03
N SER A 164 -8.61 12.25 47.29
CA SER A 164 -8.78 13.47 48.01
C SER A 164 -8.85 13.08 49.47
N SER A 165 -7.76 13.28 50.26
CA SER A 165 -7.90 13.65 51.67
C SER A 165 -6.56 13.67 52.37
N ARG A 166 -6.32 14.82 53.02
CA ARG A 166 -5.40 15.03 54.15
C ARG A 166 -3.96 15.43 53.83
N LEU A 167 -3.84 16.68 53.38
CA LEU A 167 -2.69 17.49 53.80
C LEU A 167 -2.98 18.06 55.19
N THR A 168 -2.50 17.39 56.24
CA THR A 168 -2.45 17.91 57.57
C THR A 168 -1.31 18.91 57.69
N ALA A 169 -1.67 20.10 58.18
CA ALA A 169 -0.80 21.23 58.51
C ALA A 169 0.15 20.91 59.66
N GLN A 170 1.22 20.12 59.45
CA GLN A 170 2.23 19.82 60.45
C GLN A 170 3.65 19.62 59.89
N SER A 171 4.04 20.38 58.91
CA SER A 171 5.44 20.36 58.42
C SER A 171 6.01 21.74 58.10
N LEU A 172 5.51 22.80 58.74
CA LEU A 172 6.05 24.16 58.58
C LEU A 172 6.60 24.75 59.89
N ALA A 173 7.00 23.92 60.85
CA ALA A 173 7.53 24.41 62.10
C ALA A 173 8.92 23.82 62.44
N SER A 174 9.82 23.66 61.48
CA SER A 174 11.18 23.17 61.81
C SER A 174 12.29 23.68 60.86
N ILE A 175 12.16 24.89 60.30
CA ILE A 175 13.26 25.56 59.60
C ILE A 175 13.36 27.02 60.05
N CYS A 176 13.38 27.25 61.36
CA CYS A 176 13.75 28.53 61.93
C CYS A 176 14.39 28.31 63.31
N GLU A 177 15.48 27.56 63.40
CA GLU A 177 16.46 27.65 64.50
C GLU A 177 17.78 27.09 63.96
N GLY A 178 18.78 27.99 63.81
CA GLY A 178 20.17 27.61 63.56
C GLY A 178 20.93 28.66 62.74
N LEU A 179 21.19 29.87 63.31
CA LEU A 179 22.30 30.81 63.02
C LEU A 179 22.42 31.35 61.60
#